data_88870a32ca98d46040c43b6f8156ae0e
#
_entry.id   88870a32ca98d46040c43b6f8156ae0e
#
_cell.length_a   1.000
_cell.length_b   1.000
_cell.length_c   1.000
_cell.angle_alpha   90.00
_cell.angle_beta   90.00
_cell.angle_gamma   90.00
#
_symmetry.space_group_name_H-M   'P 1'
#
loop_
_entity.id
_entity.type
_entity.pdbx_description
1 polymer ?
#
loop_
_entity_poly.entity_id
_entity_poly.type
_entity_poly.pdbx_seq_one_letter_code
_entity_poly.pdbx_strand_id
1 'polypeptide(L)'
;MTQMIPFKEGEIGLDWLALTDAMAQGHTRPKATVEDVFLYRDTDTLLNRSAWIDGMGLAIKCATIFPKNKTTDKPMIHGAVNLFSDTDGQLEAILDF
;
A
#
# COMPACT_ATOMS: atom_id res chain seq x y z
N MET A 1 16.27 9.98 0.67
CA MET A 1 16.59 8.55 0.54
C MET A 1 15.35 7.69 0.76
N THR A 2 15.17 6.69 -0.06
CA THR A 2 14.03 5.78 0.05
C THR A 2 14.16 4.89 1.29
N GLN A 3 13.10 4.82 2.08
CA GLN A 3 13.06 3.94 3.26
C GLN A 3 12.45 2.60 2.89
N MET A 4 13.08 1.52 3.35
CA MET A 4 12.52 0.17 3.29
C MET A 4 11.94 -0.17 4.65
N ILE A 5 10.62 -0.41 4.70
CA ILE A 5 9.91 -0.69 5.96
C ILE A 5 9.31 -2.11 5.87
N PRO A 6 10.01 -3.13 6.41
CA PRO A 6 9.47 -4.48 6.46
C PRO A 6 8.22 -4.55 7.34
N PHE A 7 7.33 -5.48 7.06
CA PHE A 7 6.07 -5.64 7.78
C PHE A 7 6.24 -5.62 9.31
N LYS A 8 7.21 -6.35 9.83
CA LYS A 8 7.43 -6.41 11.28
C LYS A 8 7.82 -5.07 11.88
N GLU A 9 8.64 -4.29 11.19
CA GLU A 9 9.01 -2.95 11.65
C GLU A 9 7.81 -2.01 11.63
N GLY A 10 7.02 -2.07 10.58
CA GLY A 10 5.80 -1.27 10.47
C GLY A 10 4.80 -1.61 11.57
N GLU A 11 4.64 -2.90 11.87
CA GLU A 11 3.73 -3.37 12.91
C GLU A 11 4.15 -2.88 14.29
N ILE A 12 5.43 -2.95 14.61
CA ILE A 12 5.96 -2.49 15.91
C ILE A 12 5.89 -0.97 16.03
N GLY A 13 6.19 -0.26 14.95
CA GLY A 13 6.23 1.20 14.94
C GLY A 13 4.88 1.88 14.80
N LEU A 14 3.79 1.12 14.66
CA LEU A 14 2.47 1.67 14.39
C LEU A 14 1.85 2.25 15.66
N ASP A 15 1.56 3.54 15.63
CA ASP A 15 0.80 4.24 16.67
C ASP A 15 -0.65 4.38 16.17
N TRP A 16 -1.58 3.66 16.80
CA TRP A 16 -2.98 3.62 16.37
C TRP A 16 -3.68 4.97 16.47
N LEU A 17 -3.34 5.79 17.48
CA LEU A 17 -3.92 7.13 17.61
C LEU A 17 -3.39 8.07 16.52
N ALA A 18 -2.09 8.02 16.25
CA ALA A 18 -1.50 8.81 15.18
C ALA A 18 -2.06 8.39 13.81
N LEU A 19 -2.27 7.09 13.58
CA LEU A 19 -2.87 6.59 12.35
C LEU A 19 -4.31 7.10 12.19
N THR A 20 -5.09 7.07 13.27
CA THR A 20 -6.47 7.58 13.26
C THR A 20 -6.51 9.06 12.89
N ASP A 21 -5.61 9.85 13.46
CA ASP A 21 -5.50 11.29 13.17
C ASP A 21 -5.09 11.51 11.71
N ALA A 22 -4.13 10.75 11.21
CA ALA A 22 -3.69 10.85 9.82
C ALA A 22 -4.83 10.53 8.85
N MET A 23 -5.63 9.52 9.14
CA MET A 23 -6.78 9.16 8.31
C MET A 23 -7.85 10.28 8.34
N ALA A 24 -8.12 10.85 9.51
CA ALA A 24 -9.06 11.96 9.63
C ALA A 24 -8.59 13.17 8.82
N GLN A 25 -7.31 13.51 8.91
CA GLN A 25 -6.73 14.61 8.14
C GLN A 25 -6.76 14.35 6.64
N GLY A 26 -6.50 13.10 6.23
CA GLY A 26 -6.58 12.72 4.82
C GLY A 26 -7.96 12.99 4.23
N HIS A 27 -9.01 12.78 5.01
CA HIS A 27 -10.39 13.03 4.57
C HIS A 27 -10.75 14.51 4.47
N THR A 28 -9.93 15.42 5.00
CA THR A 28 -10.13 16.87 4.84
C THR A 28 -9.50 17.41 3.56
N ARG A 29 -8.69 16.59 2.89
CA ARG A 29 -8.02 16.99 1.64
C ARG A 29 -8.94 16.75 0.44
N PRO A 30 -8.58 17.25 -0.75
CA PRO A 30 -9.32 16.93 -1.96
C PRO A 30 -9.43 15.41 -2.13
N LYS A 31 -10.53 14.97 -2.72
CA LYS A 31 -10.79 13.56 -2.93
C LYS A 31 -9.65 12.92 -3.73
N ALA A 32 -9.20 11.74 -3.29
CA ALA A 32 -8.15 10.99 -3.97
C ALA A 32 -8.57 10.62 -5.39
N THR A 33 -7.62 10.70 -6.32
CA THR A 33 -7.75 10.07 -7.62
C THR A 33 -7.28 8.62 -7.46
N VAL A 34 -8.11 7.64 -7.82
CA VAL A 34 -7.84 6.22 -7.63
C VAL A 34 -8.06 5.47 -8.93
N GLU A 35 -7.11 4.62 -9.29
CA GLU A 35 -7.22 3.71 -10.44
C GLU A 35 -6.75 2.32 -10.01
N ASP A 36 -7.51 1.30 -10.44
CA ASP A 36 -7.20 -0.10 -10.15
C ASP A 36 -6.95 -0.86 -11.44
N VAL A 37 -6.01 -1.80 -11.38
CA VAL A 37 -5.79 -2.78 -12.45
C VAL A 37 -5.70 -4.16 -11.82
N PHE A 38 -6.56 -5.08 -12.27
CA PHE A 38 -6.55 -6.47 -11.83
C PHE A 38 -6.17 -7.36 -13.00
N LEU A 39 -5.24 -8.28 -12.76
CA LEU A 39 -4.92 -9.35 -13.70
C LEU A 39 -5.27 -10.69 -13.06
N TYR A 40 -5.87 -11.58 -13.82
CA TYR A 40 -6.36 -12.86 -13.32
C TYR A 40 -5.79 -14.02 -14.11
N ARG A 41 -5.50 -15.09 -13.40
CA ARG A 41 -5.19 -16.40 -13.99
C ARG A 41 -5.84 -17.46 -13.11
N ASP A 42 -6.92 -18.06 -13.60
CA ASP A 42 -7.76 -18.98 -12.82
C ASP A 42 -8.23 -18.31 -11.53
N THR A 43 -7.83 -18.83 -10.35
CA THR A 43 -8.18 -18.27 -9.05
C THR A 43 -7.15 -17.27 -8.53
N ASP A 44 -6.03 -17.08 -9.25
CA ASP A 44 -4.96 -16.23 -8.83
C ASP A 44 -5.16 -14.81 -9.34
N THR A 45 -4.79 -13.81 -8.54
CA THR A 45 -4.97 -12.40 -8.87
C THR A 45 -3.71 -11.61 -8.62
N LEU A 46 -3.39 -10.70 -9.53
CA LEU A 46 -2.48 -9.59 -9.28
C LEU A 46 -3.31 -8.32 -9.19
N LEU A 47 -3.27 -7.67 -8.03
CA LEU A 47 -3.98 -6.41 -7.79
C LEU A 47 -2.97 -5.26 -7.83
N ASN A 48 -3.29 -4.22 -8.60
CA ASN A 48 -2.59 -2.95 -8.55
C ASN A 48 -3.61 -1.85 -8.25
N ARG A 49 -3.33 -1.03 -7.24
CA ARG A 49 -4.17 0.11 -6.89
C ARG A 49 -3.30 1.33 -6.69
N SER A 50 -3.59 2.39 -7.45
CA SER A 50 -2.89 3.66 -7.36
C SER A 50 -3.81 4.71 -6.78
N ALA A 51 -3.27 5.55 -5.89
CA ALA A 51 -4.03 6.66 -5.30
C ALA A 51 -3.15 7.90 -5.22
N TRP A 52 -3.74 9.04 -5.50
CA TRP A 52 -3.08 10.34 -5.40
C TRP A 52 -3.98 11.29 -4.64
N ILE A 53 -3.49 11.81 -3.52
CA ILE A 53 -4.17 12.85 -2.74
C ILE A 53 -3.33 14.11 -2.83
N ASP A 54 -3.87 15.16 -3.44
CA ASP A 54 -3.18 16.44 -3.57
C ASP A 54 -2.74 16.96 -2.20
N GLY A 55 -1.48 17.34 -2.09
CA GLY A 55 -0.89 17.85 -0.87
C GLY A 55 -0.51 16.78 0.15
N MET A 56 -0.80 15.51 -0.10
CA MET A 56 -0.42 14.41 0.81
C MET A 56 0.61 13.49 0.17
N GLY A 57 0.35 12.97 -1.03
CA GLY A 57 1.27 12.08 -1.69
C GLY A 57 0.61 11.11 -2.65
N LEU A 58 1.44 10.25 -3.22
CA LEU A 58 1.03 9.20 -4.13
C LEU A 58 1.39 7.85 -3.53
N ALA A 59 0.52 6.87 -3.74
CA ALA A 59 0.78 5.50 -3.29
C ALA A 59 0.37 4.51 -4.38
N ILE A 60 1.14 3.45 -4.51
CA ILE A 60 0.72 2.30 -5.32
C ILE A 60 0.86 1.04 -4.48
N LYS A 61 -0.24 0.32 -4.36
CA LYS A 61 -0.28 -1.00 -3.73
C LYS A 61 -0.27 -2.06 -4.81
N CYS A 62 0.65 -3.00 -4.69
CA CYS A 62 0.74 -4.16 -5.57
C CYS A 62 0.66 -5.41 -4.69
N ALA A 63 -0.30 -6.28 -4.96
CA ALA A 63 -0.48 -7.49 -4.16
C ALA A 63 -0.86 -8.68 -5.02
N THR A 64 -0.40 -9.86 -4.61
CA THR A 64 -0.85 -11.12 -5.19
C THR A 64 -1.81 -11.81 -4.24
N ILE A 65 -2.81 -12.48 -4.80
CA ILE A 65 -3.78 -13.28 -4.06
C ILE A 65 -3.80 -14.66 -4.69
N PHE A 66 -3.19 -15.62 -3.99
CA PHE A 66 -3.06 -17.01 -4.45
C PHE A 66 -3.75 -17.93 -3.45
N PRO A 67 -5.07 -18.14 -3.60
CA PRO A 67 -5.86 -18.88 -2.61
C PRO A 67 -5.37 -20.30 -2.32
N LYS A 68 -4.74 -20.95 -3.28
CA LYS A 68 -4.22 -22.31 -3.10
C LYS A 68 -3.06 -22.37 -2.08
N ASN A 69 -2.44 -21.24 -1.79
CA ASN A 69 -1.36 -21.22 -0.82
C ASN A 69 -1.82 -21.50 0.62
N LYS A 70 -3.13 -21.41 0.89
CA LYS A 70 -3.65 -21.73 2.22
C LYS A 70 -3.40 -23.19 2.64
N THR A 71 -3.10 -24.07 1.69
CA THR A 71 -2.77 -25.46 1.94
C THR A 71 -1.26 -25.70 2.09
N THR A 72 -0.48 -24.65 2.05
CA THR A 72 0.98 -24.69 2.16
C THR A 72 1.44 -23.70 3.23
N ASP A 73 2.76 -23.59 3.45
CA ASP A 73 3.34 -22.63 4.39
C ASP A 73 3.44 -21.21 3.81
N LYS A 74 3.00 -21.01 2.57
CA LYS A 74 3.10 -19.71 1.90
C LYS A 74 1.88 -18.87 2.17
N PRO A 75 2.03 -17.53 2.33
CA PRO A 75 0.88 -16.65 2.50
C PRO A 75 0.01 -16.64 1.23
N MET A 76 -1.30 -16.52 1.41
CA MET A 76 -2.21 -16.35 0.27
C MET A 76 -2.11 -14.95 -0.33
N ILE A 77 -1.82 -13.95 0.50
CA ILE A 77 -1.71 -12.56 0.09
C ILE A 77 -0.31 -12.07 0.41
N HIS A 78 0.35 -11.48 -0.59
CA HIS A 78 1.67 -10.91 -0.42
C HIS A 78 1.75 -9.65 -1.26
N GLY A 79 2.38 -8.61 -0.73
CA GLY A 79 2.42 -7.37 -1.48
C GLY A 79 3.32 -6.31 -0.87
N ALA A 80 3.26 -5.15 -1.51
CA ALA A 80 4.01 -3.99 -1.10
C ALA A 80 3.24 -2.72 -1.45
N VAL A 81 3.55 -1.66 -0.71
CA VAL A 81 3.07 -0.30 -1.00
C VAL A 81 4.28 0.57 -1.24
N ASN A 82 4.29 1.28 -2.36
CA ASN A 82 5.28 2.31 -2.65
C ASN A 82 4.66 3.67 -2.42
N LEU A 83 5.38 4.54 -1.69
CA LEU A 83 4.97 5.91 -1.40
C LEU A 83 5.88 6.88 -2.14
N PHE A 84 5.28 7.86 -2.80
CA PHE A 84 5.99 8.88 -3.56
C PHE A 84 5.65 10.28 -3.05
N SER A 85 6.61 11.19 -3.15
CA SER A 85 6.43 12.59 -2.77
C SER A 85 5.45 13.29 -3.70
N ASP A 86 4.52 14.02 -3.11
CA ASP A 86 3.60 14.89 -3.87
C ASP A 86 4.32 16.10 -4.48
N THR A 87 5.48 16.48 -3.91
CA THR A 87 6.23 17.66 -4.33
C THR A 87 7.06 17.41 -5.59
N ASP A 88 7.78 16.28 -5.63
CA ASP A 88 8.74 16.03 -6.71
C ASP A 88 8.68 14.61 -7.28
N GLY A 89 7.75 13.78 -6.82
CA GLY A 89 7.55 12.43 -7.34
C GLY A 89 8.63 11.42 -6.97
N GLN A 90 9.52 11.75 -6.05
CA GLN A 90 10.55 10.79 -5.65
C GLN A 90 9.98 9.68 -4.79
N LEU A 91 10.53 8.48 -4.95
CA LEU A 91 10.15 7.33 -4.12
C LEU A 91 10.67 7.55 -2.70
N GLU A 92 9.74 7.65 -1.74
CA GLU A 92 10.07 7.92 -0.35
C GLU A 92 10.16 6.65 0.50
N ALA A 93 9.26 5.71 0.29
CA ALA A 93 9.22 4.50 1.11
C ALA A 93 8.63 3.31 0.35
N ILE A 94 9.07 2.12 0.74
CA ILE A 94 8.49 0.85 0.31
C ILE A 94 8.13 0.08 1.57
N LEU A 95 6.85 -0.28 1.70
CA LEU A 95 6.35 -1.07 2.81
C LEU A 95 5.89 -2.41 2.28
N ASP A 96 6.37 -3.51 2.84
CA ASP A 96 5.87 -4.83 2.48
C ASP A 96 4.80 -5.34 3.47
N PHE A 97 4.02 -6.30 3.04
CA PHE A 97 3.02 -6.94 3.89
C PHE A 97 2.70 -8.35 3.42
#